data_26a8709be63b744fa7d536e2007eea4a
#
_entry.id   26a8709be63b744fa7d536e2007eea4a
#
_cell.length_a   1.000
_cell.length_b   1.000
_cell.length_c   1.000
_cell.angle_alpha   90.00
_cell.angle_beta   90.00
_cell.angle_gamma   90.00
#
_symmetry.space_group_name_H-M   'P 1'
#
loop_
_entity.id
_entity.type
_entity.pdbx_description
1 polymer ?
#
loop_
_entity_poly.entity_id
_entity_poly.type
_entity_poly.pdbx_seq_one_letter_code
_entity_poly.pdbx_strand_id
1 'polypeptide(L)'
;PLDVEWITHPNWFYRISKFTMPFLTGDYIPKTQFLHQLKTIPADLQNYVLKPLFSFAGQGVIIDVTENDIKGIKDPQNWILQEKVNYEPVVQAPDDGVKVEIRLLYLWPDGDEKPTLAINLARLSRGKMIGVRYNKDFDWVGGTIAFSKA
;
A
#
# COMPACT_ATOMS: atom_id res chain seq x y z
N PRO A 1 18.98 -11.74 27.99
CA PRO A 1 18.29 -10.49 27.67
C PRO A 1 19.32 -9.53 27.07
N LEU A 2 18.97 -8.88 25.98
CA LEU A 2 19.77 -7.79 25.42
C LEU A 2 19.28 -6.49 26.06
N ASP A 3 20.20 -5.70 26.60
CA ASP A 3 19.92 -4.37 27.14
C ASP A 3 19.94 -3.39 25.96
N VAL A 4 18.80 -3.34 25.23
CA VAL A 4 18.61 -2.47 24.06
C VAL A 4 17.27 -1.78 24.14
N GLU A 5 17.26 -0.51 23.82
CA GLU A 5 16.04 0.27 23.62
C GLU A 5 15.57 0.08 22.15
N TRP A 6 14.30 -0.28 21.99
CA TRP A 6 13.71 -0.49 20.68
C TRP A 6 12.83 0.70 20.29
N ILE A 7 13.22 1.42 19.26
CA ILE A 7 12.33 2.36 18.57
C ILE A 7 11.57 1.54 17.53
N THR A 8 10.33 1.17 17.82
CA THR A 8 9.50 0.15 17.19
C THR A 8 10.01 -1.28 17.39
N HIS A 9 9.35 -2.02 18.26
CA HIS A 9 9.66 -3.43 18.49
C HIS A 9 9.43 -4.24 17.19
N PRO A 10 10.29 -5.23 16.84
CA PRO A 10 10.15 -6.02 15.61
C PRO A 10 8.76 -6.65 15.39
N ASN A 11 8.06 -7.00 16.48
CA ASN A 11 6.72 -7.57 16.41
C ASN A 11 5.65 -6.58 15.90
N TRP A 12 5.94 -5.28 15.85
CA TRP A 12 5.04 -4.29 15.25
C TRP A 12 4.76 -4.55 13.77
N PHE A 13 5.68 -5.20 13.07
CA PHE A 13 5.47 -5.61 11.70
C PHE A 13 4.23 -6.51 11.52
N TYR A 14 3.96 -7.38 12.50
CA TYR A 14 2.78 -8.25 12.46
C TYR A 14 1.50 -7.51 12.83
N ARG A 15 1.59 -6.50 13.69
CA ARG A 15 0.45 -5.70 14.14
C ARG A 15 0.07 -4.60 13.15
N ILE A 16 1.07 -3.94 12.54
CA ILE A 16 0.89 -2.87 11.56
C ILE A 16 1.34 -3.38 10.19
N SER A 17 0.57 -4.29 9.61
CA SER A 17 0.82 -4.90 8.31
C SER A 17 -0.45 -4.86 7.47
N LYS A 18 -0.40 -5.49 6.30
CA LYS A 18 -1.59 -5.71 5.48
C LYS A 18 -2.68 -6.52 6.20
N PHE A 19 -2.34 -7.21 7.30
CA PHE A 19 -3.29 -7.91 8.15
C PHE A 19 -4.38 -6.99 8.71
N THR A 20 -4.10 -5.73 8.96
CA THR A 20 -5.08 -4.77 9.49
C THR A 20 -6.07 -4.27 8.44
N MET A 21 -5.74 -4.35 7.15
CA MET A 21 -6.55 -3.78 6.08
C MET A 21 -8.00 -4.30 6.02
N PRO A 22 -8.28 -5.61 6.21
CA PRO A 22 -9.67 -6.11 6.20
C PRO A 22 -10.57 -5.57 7.32
N PHE A 23 -9.98 -4.99 8.36
CA PHE A 23 -10.73 -4.40 9.48
C PHE A 23 -10.98 -2.90 9.33
N LEU A 24 -10.39 -2.28 8.31
CA LEU A 24 -10.57 -0.85 8.04
C LEU A 24 -11.77 -0.64 7.10
N THR A 25 -12.61 0.33 7.44
CA THR A 25 -13.78 0.72 6.63
C THR A 25 -13.82 2.23 6.48
N GLY A 26 -14.33 2.72 5.36
CA GLY A 26 -14.50 4.14 5.07
C GLY A 26 -14.52 4.39 3.57
N ASP A 27 -15.02 5.56 3.16
CA ASP A 27 -15.22 5.91 1.75
C ASP A 27 -13.91 5.95 0.93
N TYR A 28 -12.79 6.22 1.61
CA TYR A 28 -11.46 6.29 0.98
C TYR A 28 -10.60 5.05 1.21
N ILE A 29 -11.18 3.99 1.80
CA ILE A 29 -10.46 2.77 2.11
C ILE A 29 -10.90 1.67 1.14
N PRO A 30 -10.01 1.15 0.26
CA PRO A 30 -10.35 0.08 -0.65
C PRO A 30 -10.82 -1.16 0.12
N LYS A 31 -11.95 -1.72 -0.27
CA LYS A 31 -12.46 -2.93 0.36
C LYS A 31 -11.42 -4.04 0.28
N THR A 32 -11.21 -4.69 1.40
CA THR A 32 -10.18 -5.71 1.54
C THR A 32 -10.76 -6.90 2.29
N GLN A 33 -10.45 -8.11 1.84
CA GLN A 33 -10.88 -9.36 2.49
C GLN A 33 -9.70 -10.32 2.58
N PHE A 34 -9.67 -11.12 3.64
CA PHE A 34 -8.76 -12.27 3.70
C PHE A 34 -9.14 -13.28 2.63
N LEU A 35 -8.15 -13.80 1.93
CA LEU A 35 -8.39 -14.72 0.81
C LEU A 35 -9.13 -15.98 1.25
N HIS A 36 -8.79 -16.54 2.43
CA HIS A 36 -9.43 -17.74 2.98
C HIS A 36 -10.90 -17.51 3.42
N GLN A 37 -11.35 -16.25 3.51
CA GLN A 37 -12.72 -15.90 3.90
C GLN A 37 -13.63 -15.61 2.69
N LEU A 38 -13.06 -15.62 1.47
CA LEU A 38 -13.86 -15.44 0.27
C LEU A 38 -14.85 -16.61 0.10
N LYS A 39 -16.13 -16.29 -0.01
CA LYS A 39 -17.18 -17.28 -0.32
C LYS A 39 -17.16 -17.66 -1.80
N THR A 40 -16.89 -16.69 -2.65
CA THR A 40 -16.82 -16.84 -4.11
C THR A 40 -15.71 -15.95 -4.65
N ILE A 41 -15.03 -16.40 -5.67
CA ILE A 41 -14.05 -15.58 -6.40
C ILE A 41 -14.82 -14.54 -7.22
N PRO A 42 -14.50 -13.24 -7.12
CA PRO A 42 -15.13 -12.21 -7.93
C PRO A 42 -14.93 -12.49 -9.43
N ALA A 43 -15.96 -12.22 -10.23
CA ALA A 43 -15.88 -12.39 -11.69
C ALA A 43 -15.03 -11.28 -12.36
N ASP A 44 -14.86 -10.14 -11.71
CA ASP A 44 -14.18 -8.94 -12.17
C ASP A 44 -12.79 -8.78 -11.56
N LEU A 45 -11.99 -9.83 -11.55
CA LEU A 45 -10.66 -9.89 -10.91
C LEU A 45 -9.69 -8.79 -11.37
N GLN A 46 -9.88 -8.22 -12.56
CA GLN A 46 -9.13 -7.05 -13.04
C GLN A 46 -9.24 -5.82 -12.15
N ASN A 47 -10.30 -5.76 -11.32
CA ASN A 47 -10.55 -4.69 -10.36
C ASN A 47 -9.95 -4.96 -8.98
N TYR A 48 -9.14 -6.01 -8.85
CA TYR A 48 -8.54 -6.39 -7.59
C TYR A 48 -7.02 -6.52 -7.68
N VAL A 49 -6.39 -6.49 -6.51
CA VAL A 49 -4.99 -6.83 -6.30
C VAL A 49 -4.87 -7.90 -5.22
N LEU A 50 -4.04 -8.90 -5.46
CA LEU A 50 -3.77 -9.98 -4.53
C LEU A 50 -2.44 -9.72 -3.83
N LYS A 51 -2.43 -9.72 -2.49
CA LYS A 51 -1.28 -9.32 -1.70
C LYS A 51 -0.98 -10.31 -0.58
N PRO A 52 0.28 -10.74 -0.42
CA PRO A 52 0.68 -11.47 0.77
C PRO A 52 0.67 -10.53 1.98
N LEU A 53 0.26 -11.02 3.16
CA LEU A 53 0.14 -10.21 4.38
C LEU A 53 1.47 -9.62 4.83
N PHE A 54 2.50 -10.45 4.85
CA PHE A 54 3.80 -10.12 5.44
C PHE A 54 4.88 -10.01 4.36
N SER A 55 4.83 -8.94 3.59
CA SER A 55 5.81 -8.65 2.54
C SER A 55 6.08 -7.14 2.45
N PHE A 56 7.27 -6.80 1.96
CA PHE A 56 7.74 -5.42 1.83
C PHE A 56 7.83 -4.98 0.37
N ALA A 57 7.80 -3.67 0.15
CA ALA A 57 8.11 -3.02 -1.12
C ALA A 57 7.41 -3.62 -2.35
N GLY A 58 6.17 -4.08 -2.18
CA GLY A 58 5.39 -4.70 -3.26
C GLY A 58 5.79 -6.13 -3.61
N GLN A 59 6.67 -6.78 -2.83
CA GLN A 59 7.06 -8.16 -3.07
C GLN A 59 5.84 -9.09 -2.99
N GLY A 60 5.68 -9.94 -4.01
CA GLY A 60 4.59 -10.91 -4.10
C GLY A 60 3.21 -10.32 -4.41
N VAL A 61 3.11 -9.01 -4.65
CA VAL A 61 1.84 -8.38 -5.05
C VAL A 61 1.54 -8.70 -6.50
N ILE A 62 0.34 -9.22 -6.77
CA ILE A 62 -0.19 -9.50 -8.11
C ILE A 62 -1.26 -8.47 -8.43
N ILE A 63 -1.06 -7.68 -9.50
CA ILE A 63 -1.96 -6.60 -9.90
C ILE A 63 -3.00 -7.08 -10.91
N ASP A 64 -2.57 -7.84 -11.90
CA ASP A 64 -3.44 -8.38 -12.94
C ASP A 64 -3.85 -9.81 -12.50
N VAL A 65 -4.71 -9.88 -11.49
CA VAL A 65 -5.11 -11.13 -10.82
C VAL A 65 -5.94 -12.01 -11.74
N THR A 66 -5.62 -13.29 -11.78
CA THR A 66 -6.39 -14.33 -12.46
C THR A 66 -6.93 -15.37 -11.47
N GLU A 67 -7.92 -16.16 -11.89
CA GLU A 67 -8.39 -17.27 -11.06
C GLU A 67 -7.28 -18.29 -10.75
N ASN A 68 -6.35 -18.49 -11.68
CA ASN A 68 -5.24 -19.41 -11.49
C ASN A 68 -4.28 -18.94 -10.42
N ASP A 69 -4.06 -17.62 -10.31
CA ASP A 69 -3.26 -17.04 -9.22
C ASP A 69 -3.90 -17.37 -7.86
N ILE A 70 -5.20 -17.16 -7.74
CA ILE A 70 -5.95 -17.45 -6.50
C ILE A 70 -5.92 -18.93 -6.18
N LYS A 71 -6.22 -19.80 -7.16
CA LYS A 71 -6.23 -21.25 -6.99
C LYS A 71 -4.85 -21.82 -6.69
N GLY A 72 -3.79 -21.15 -7.14
CA GLY A 72 -2.39 -21.52 -6.90
C GLY A 72 -1.88 -21.24 -5.49
N ILE A 73 -2.57 -20.39 -4.71
CA ILE A 73 -2.18 -20.03 -3.34
C ILE A 73 -2.39 -21.23 -2.41
N LYS A 74 -1.31 -21.70 -1.79
CA LYS A 74 -1.34 -22.86 -0.86
C LYS A 74 -1.68 -22.47 0.57
N ASP A 75 -1.48 -21.20 0.94
CA ASP A 75 -1.65 -20.65 2.28
C ASP A 75 -2.58 -19.41 2.26
N PRO A 76 -3.86 -19.53 1.83
CA PRO A 76 -4.76 -18.41 1.62
C PRO A 76 -5.03 -17.58 2.89
N GLN A 77 -4.76 -18.11 4.08
CA GLN A 77 -4.82 -17.37 5.36
C GLN A 77 -3.77 -16.25 5.44
N ASN A 78 -2.70 -16.31 4.65
CA ASN A 78 -1.63 -15.31 4.59
C ASN A 78 -1.77 -14.33 3.43
N TRP A 79 -2.95 -14.27 2.81
CA TRP A 79 -3.22 -13.42 1.66
C TRP A 79 -4.49 -12.61 1.82
N ILE A 80 -4.51 -11.44 1.20
CA ILE A 80 -5.70 -10.59 1.06
C ILE A 80 -5.98 -10.32 -0.41
N LEU A 81 -7.26 -10.22 -0.73
CA LEU A 81 -7.77 -9.65 -1.97
C LEU A 81 -8.32 -8.26 -1.66
N GLN A 82 -7.84 -7.25 -2.37
CA GLN A 82 -8.18 -5.85 -2.16
C GLN A 82 -8.66 -5.21 -3.46
N GLU A 83 -9.70 -4.37 -3.39
CA GLU A 83 -10.10 -3.53 -4.51
C GLU A 83 -8.94 -2.67 -5.01
N LYS A 84 -8.79 -2.60 -6.32
CA LYS A 84 -7.72 -1.86 -6.98
C LYS A 84 -8.01 -0.36 -6.92
N VAL A 85 -7.04 0.40 -6.44
CA VAL A 85 -7.10 1.86 -6.52
C VAL A 85 -6.62 2.27 -7.90
N ASN A 86 -7.46 3.00 -8.63
CA ASN A 86 -7.10 3.60 -9.90
C ASN A 86 -6.53 5.00 -9.62
N TYR A 87 -5.24 5.16 -9.87
CA TYR A 87 -4.57 6.44 -9.71
C TYR A 87 -4.76 7.28 -10.96
N GLU A 88 -5.38 8.44 -10.81
CA GLU A 88 -5.44 9.44 -11.88
C GLU A 88 -4.11 10.18 -12.01
N PRO A 89 -3.63 10.45 -13.23
CA PRO A 89 -2.44 11.25 -13.48
C PRO A 89 -2.75 12.74 -13.28
N VAL A 90 -2.45 13.25 -12.09
CA VAL A 90 -2.80 14.63 -11.69
C VAL A 90 -1.69 15.66 -11.90
N VAL A 91 -0.46 15.23 -12.14
CA VAL A 91 0.67 16.10 -12.46
C VAL A 91 0.99 15.97 -13.93
N GLN A 92 1.11 17.10 -14.62
CA GLN A 92 1.49 17.14 -16.04
C GLN A 92 3.01 17.11 -16.17
N ALA A 93 3.52 16.14 -16.91
CA ALA A 93 4.88 16.11 -17.43
C ALA A 93 4.87 16.46 -18.93
N PRO A 94 6.04 16.73 -19.55
CA PRO A 94 6.10 17.16 -20.96
C PRO A 94 5.49 16.17 -21.94
N ASP A 95 5.50 14.88 -21.63
CA ASP A 95 5.12 13.78 -22.51
C ASP A 95 3.84 13.05 -22.07
N ASP A 96 3.54 13.00 -20.77
CA ASP A 96 2.37 12.29 -20.23
C ASP A 96 2.10 12.70 -18.79
N GLY A 97 0.94 12.28 -18.25
CA GLY A 97 0.56 12.54 -16.87
C GLY A 97 1.28 11.66 -15.84
N VAL A 98 1.48 12.20 -14.65
CA VAL A 98 2.15 11.54 -13.53
C VAL A 98 1.18 11.32 -12.37
N LYS A 99 1.14 10.10 -11.87
CA LYS A 99 0.36 9.69 -10.69
C LYS A 99 1.08 10.15 -9.42
N VAL A 100 0.31 10.50 -8.39
CA VAL A 100 0.85 10.95 -7.11
C VAL A 100 0.27 10.14 -5.96
N GLU A 101 1.15 9.67 -5.07
CA GLU A 101 0.80 9.15 -3.74
C GLU A 101 1.27 10.17 -2.70
N ILE A 102 0.37 10.61 -1.83
CA ILE A 102 0.74 11.46 -0.69
C ILE A 102 0.85 10.60 0.56
N ARG A 103 2.01 10.67 1.22
CA ARG A 103 2.26 10.03 2.52
C ARG A 103 2.28 11.08 3.60
N LEU A 104 1.38 10.96 4.55
CA LEU A 104 1.34 11.78 5.76
C LEU A 104 2.15 11.07 6.84
N LEU A 105 3.31 11.63 7.18
CA LEU A 105 4.20 11.07 8.19
C LEU A 105 3.94 11.76 9.52
N TYR A 106 3.52 10.98 10.51
CA TYR A 106 3.21 11.44 11.85
C TYR A 106 4.29 10.99 12.84
N LEU A 107 4.59 11.86 13.78
CA LEU A 107 5.36 11.55 14.97
C LEU A 107 4.40 11.51 16.18
N TRP A 108 4.56 10.49 17.01
CA TRP A 108 3.78 10.34 18.25
C TRP A 108 4.72 9.99 19.41
N PRO A 109 5.38 11.00 20.00
CA PRO A 109 6.22 10.80 21.17
C PRO A 109 5.44 10.28 22.37
N ASP A 110 6.13 9.56 23.26
CA ASP A 110 5.54 9.12 24.52
C ASP A 110 5.11 10.34 25.34
N GLY A 111 3.87 10.29 25.85
CA GLY A 111 3.28 11.38 26.63
C GLY A 111 2.43 12.36 25.82
N ASP A 112 2.49 12.33 24.50
CA ASP A 112 1.61 13.15 23.67
C ASP A 112 0.20 12.53 23.57
N GLU A 113 -0.84 13.37 23.69
CA GLU A 113 -2.23 12.91 23.55
C GLU A 113 -2.58 12.48 22.12
N LYS A 114 -1.91 13.06 21.12
CA LYS A 114 -2.17 12.80 19.70
C LYS A 114 -0.90 12.92 18.86
N PRO A 115 -0.86 12.24 17.72
CA PRO A 115 0.26 12.36 16.79
C PRO A 115 0.30 13.74 16.14
N THR A 116 1.51 14.21 15.85
CA THR A 116 1.77 15.45 15.12
C THR A 116 2.19 15.13 13.70
N LEU A 117 1.56 15.75 12.70
CA LEU A 117 1.98 15.64 11.30
C LEU A 117 3.33 16.32 11.10
N ALA A 118 4.36 15.53 10.78
CA ALA A 118 5.72 16.02 10.62
C ALA A 118 6.04 16.41 9.17
N ILE A 119 5.60 15.59 8.21
CA ILE A 119 5.95 15.78 6.79
C ILE A 119 4.87 15.22 5.87
N ASN A 120 4.66 15.88 4.74
CA ASN A 120 3.87 15.41 3.61
C ASN A 120 4.82 15.02 2.48
N LEU A 121 5.08 13.73 2.32
CA LEU A 121 5.91 13.21 1.23
C LEU A 121 5.00 12.88 0.03
N ALA A 122 5.27 13.51 -1.12
CA ALA A 122 4.67 13.12 -2.39
C ALA A 122 5.58 12.13 -3.11
N ARG A 123 5.00 11.05 -3.64
CA ARG A 123 5.71 10.09 -4.50
C ARG A 123 5.08 10.11 -5.89
N LEU A 124 5.92 10.44 -6.85
CA LEU A 124 5.55 10.51 -8.26
C LEU A 124 5.80 9.16 -8.94
N SER A 125 4.86 8.72 -9.75
CA SER A 125 4.93 7.42 -10.43
C SER A 125 4.23 7.43 -11.78
N ARG A 126 4.80 6.73 -12.75
CA ARG A 126 4.20 6.51 -14.08
C ARG A 126 3.97 5.02 -14.36
N GLY A 127 4.69 4.15 -13.66
CA GLY A 127 4.57 2.71 -13.78
C GLY A 127 3.27 2.12 -13.21
N LYS A 128 3.12 0.81 -13.31
CA LYS A 128 1.96 0.07 -12.78
C LYS A 128 1.84 0.17 -11.25
N MET A 129 2.96 0.29 -10.56
CA MET A 129 3.03 0.45 -9.10
C MET A 129 3.90 1.63 -8.71
N ILE A 130 3.57 2.23 -7.56
CA ILE A 130 4.39 3.28 -6.96
C ILE A 130 5.62 2.63 -6.32
N GLY A 131 6.80 2.99 -6.81
CA GLY A 131 8.08 2.49 -6.31
C GLY A 131 9.15 2.44 -7.39
N VAL A 132 10.41 2.57 -7.00
CA VAL A 132 11.56 2.67 -7.91
C VAL A 132 11.62 1.52 -8.92
N ARG A 133 11.31 0.29 -8.47
CA ARG A 133 11.39 -0.91 -9.31
C ARG A 133 10.53 -0.83 -10.58
N TYR A 134 9.36 -0.19 -10.48
CA TYR A 134 8.38 -0.11 -11.58
C TYR A 134 8.47 1.19 -12.36
N ASN A 135 9.43 2.05 -12.02
CA ASN A 135 9.58 3.39 -12.58
C ASN A 135 10.98 3.69 -13.10
N LYS A 136 11.84 2.68 -13.27
CA LYS A 136 13.26 2.84 -13.64
C LYS A 136 13.48 3.53 -14.98
N ASP A 137 12.55 3.30 -15.91
CA ASP A 137 12.66 3.76 -17.30
C ASP A 137 11.82 5.01 -17.56
N PHE A 138 11.35 5.68 -16.50
CA PHE A 138 10.52 6.87 -16.60
C PHE A 138 11.21 8.07 -15.96
N ASP A 139 11.07 9.22 -16.63
CA ASP A 139 11.34 10.53 -16.04
C ASP A 139 10.14 11.03 -15.23
N TRP A 140 10.32 12.10 -14.47
CA TRP A 140 9.29 12.69 -13.61
C TRP A 140 8.73 11.73 -12.55
N VAL A 141 9.58 10.89 -12.00
CA VAL A 141 9.27 9.94 -10.94
C VAL A 141 10.20 10.13 -9.74
N GLY A 142 9.75 9.75 -8.54
CA GLY A 142 10.56 9.86 -7.33
C GLY A 142 9.80 10.45 -6.16
N GLY A 143 10.53 11.00 -5.19
CA GLY A 143 10.00 11.62 -3.98
C GLY A 143 10.17 13.13 -3.97
N THR A 144 9.16 13.85 -3.49
CA THR A 144 9.19 15.29 -3.26
C THR A 144 8.32 15.65 -2.06
N ILE A 145 8.26 16.93 -1.69
CA ILE A 145 7.39 17.42 -0.62
C ILE A 145 6.06 17.87 -1.23
N ALA A 146 4.96 17.51 -0.55
CA ALA A 146 3.64 18.04 -0.89
C ALA A 146 3.33 19.24 0.02
N PHE A 147 2.83 20.31 -0.59
CA PHE A 147 2.34 21.48 0.13
C PHE A 147 0.81 21.46 0.14
N SER A 148 0.21 21.69 1.31
CA SER A 148 -1.22 21.94 1.45
C SER A 148 -1.47 23.44 1.66
N LYS A 149 -2.64 23.91 1.22
CA LYS A 149 -3.11 25.23 1.66
C LYS A 149 -3.36 25.16 3.17
N ALA A 150 -2.96 26.23 3.87
CA ALA A 150 -3.26 26.42 5.27
C ALA A 150 -4.77 26.58 5.51
#